data_f2fc79a91c2e827e9f0e773e36fb1666
#
_entry.id   f2fc79a91c2e827e9f0e773e36fb1666
#
_cell.length_a   1.000
_cell.length_b   1.000
_cell.length_c   1.000
_cell.angle_alpha   90.00
_cell.angle_beta   90.00
_cell.angle_gamma   90.00
#
_symmetry.space_group_name_H-M   'P 1'
#
loop_
_entity.id
_entity.type
_entity.pdbx_description
1 polymer ?
#
loop_
_entity_poly.entity_id
_entity_poly.type
_entity_poly.pdbx_seq_one_letter_code
_entity_poly.pdbx_strand_id
1 'polypeptide(L)'
;SDNHYDIQIGPNANINIQVDNGDINLVTKSGKVNVNSGGDYNLKVGGNMTVNVAGSVSETVEGSKTSNTTGAVIHRGQTIDLNP
;
A
#
# COMPACT_ATOMS: atom_id res chain seq x y z
N SER A 1 15.53 -23.12 -13.89
CA SER A 1 15.05 -22.28 -14.97
C SER A 1 14.26 -21.10 -14.40
N ASP A 2 14.28 -20.03 -15.11
CA ASP A 2 13.61 -18.83 -14.70
C ASP A 2 12.24 -18.74 -15.34
N ASN A 3 11.23 -18.80 -14.52
CA ASN A 3 9.87 -18.55 -14.97
C ASN A 3 9.56 -17.08 -14.76
N HIS A 4 9.25 -16.40 -15.81
CA HIS A 4 9.21 -14.96 -15.80
C HIS A 4 8.05 -14.49 -16.67
N TYR A 5 7.19 -13.66 -16.08
CA TYR A 5 6.10 -13.05 -16.81
C TYR A 5 6.23 -11.55 -16.75
N ASP A 6 6.30 -10.92 -17.90
CA ASP A 6 6.25 -9.47 -18.01
C ASP A 6 4.93 -9.08 -18.65
N ILE A 7 4.20 -8.22 -17.97
CA ILE A 7 2.99 -7.66 -18.53
C ILE A 7 3.22 -6.18 -18.74
N GLN A 8 3.33 -5.78 -19.99
CA GLN A 8 3.54 -4.39 -20.37
C GLN A 8 2.38 -3.94 -21.23
N ILE A 9 1.73 -2.88 -20.78
CA ILE A 9 0.60 -2.33 -21.51
C ILE A 9 1.03 -0.98 -22.07
N GLY A 10 0.83 -0.80 -23.35
CA GLY A 10 1.27 0.41 -24.03
C GLY A 10 0.47 1.65 -23.63
N PRO A 11 0.73 2.77 -24.32
CA PRO A 11 0.06 4.03 -23.98
C PRO A 11 -1.44 3.93 -24.27
N ASN A 12 -2.21 4.64 -23.48
CA ASN A 12 -3.66 4.75 -23.64
C ASN A 12 -4.40 3.43 -23.43
N ALA A 13 -3.87 2.57 -22.56
CA ALA A 13 -4.50 1.31 -22.24
C ALA A 13 -4.44 1.09 -20.73
N ASN A 14 -5.20 0.12 -20.24
CA ASN A 14 -5.34 -0.15 -18.83
C ASN A 14 -5.19 -1.62 -18.53
N ILE A 15 -4.77 -1.93 -17.31
CA ILE A 15 -4.86 -3.28 -16.77
C ILE A 15 -5.92 -3.26 -15.69
N ASN A 16 -6.94 -4.10 -15.83
CA ASN A 16 -7.98 -4.22 -14.82
C ASN A 16 -7.96 -5.64 -14.27
N ILE A 17 -7.85 -5.75 -12.95
CA ILE A 17 -7.90 -7.03 -12.25
C ILE A 17 -9.08 -6.98 -11.29
N GLN A 18 -10.06 -7.85 -11.53
CA GLN A 18 -11.29 -7.85 -10.74
C GLN A 18 -11.69 -9.27 -10.41
N VAL A 19 -12.02 -9.49 -9.14
CA VAL A 19 -12.55 -10.77 -8.68
C VAL A 19 -13.89 -10.49 -7.99
N ASP A 20 -14.95 -11.09 -8.49
CA ASP A 20 -16.29 -10.78 -7.97
C ASP A 20 -16.55 -11.39 -6.59
N ASN A 21 -16.21 -12.65 -6.40
CA ASN A 21 -16.55 -13.36 -5.16
C ASN A 21 -15.39 -14.18 -4.62
N GLY A 22 -14.22 -13.68 -4.68
CA GLY A 22 -13.05 -14.40 -4.18
C GLY A 22 -12.03 -13.41 -3.72
N ASP A 23 -10.77 -13.82 -3.73
CA ASP A 23 -9.67 -13.04 -3.22
C ASP A 23 -8.66 -12.73 -4.32
N ILE A 24 -7.95 -11.64 -4.14
CA ILE A 24 -6.75 -11.36 -4.91
C ILE A 24 -5.59 -11.45 -3.94
N ASN A 25 -4.67 -12.37 -4.19
CA ASN A 25 -3.52 -12.58 -3.33
C ASN A 25 -2.25 -12.18 -4.07
N LEU A 26 -1.46 -11.32 -3.45
CA LEU A 26 -0.18 -10.89 -3.98
C LEU A 26 0.88 -11.26 -2.97
N VAL A 27 1.70 -12.25 -3.29
CA VAL A 27 2.65 -12.84 -2.34
C VAL A 27 4.00 -13.02 -3.01
N THR A 28 5.05 -12.58 -2.35
CA THR A 28 6.41 -12.95 -2.70
C THR A 28 7.05 -13.61 -1.49
N LYS A 29 7.68 -14.78 -1.67
CA LYS A 29 8.19 -15.53 -0.53
C LYS A 29 9.44 -14.91 0.06
N SER A 30 10.33 -14.42 -0.77
CA SER A 30 11.60 -13.89 -0.28
C SER A 30 12.08 -12.65 -1.02
N GLY A 31 11.26 -12.12 -1.88
CA GLY A 31 11.61 -10.91 -2.64
C GLY A 31 10.84 -9.71 -2.14
N LYS A 32 10.63 -8.76 -3.03
CA LYS A 32 9.99 -7.51 -2.71
C LYS A 32 8.74 -7.33 -3.57
N VAL A 33 7.80 -6.57 -3.07
CA VAL A 33 6.68 -6.06 -3.85
C VAL A 33 6.90 -4.57 -4.00
N ASN A 34 7.08 -4.12 -5.23
CA ASN A 34 7.29 -2.71 -5.54
C ASN A 34 6.07 -2.15 -6.24
N VAL A 35 5.54 -1.07 -5.72
CA VAL A 35 4.41 -0.37 -6.32
C VAL A 35 4.83 1.07 -6.57
N ASN A 36 4.88 1.47 -7.83
CA ASN A 36 5.21 2.84 -8.22
C ASN A 36 4.07 3.40 -9.05
N SER A 37 3.60 4.56 -8.65
CA SER A 37 2.56 5.26 -9.37
C SER A 37 3.08 6.65 -9.76
N GLY A 38 3.03 6.97 -11.04
CA GLY A 38 3.46 8.27 -11.51
C GLY A 38 2.46 9.38 -11.23
N GLY A 39 1.23 9.01 -10.94
CA GLY A 39 0.20 9.95 -10.54
C GLY A 39 -0.31 9.62 -9.16
N ASP A 40 -1.61 9.50 -9.00
CA ASP A 40 -2.21 9.21 -7.71
C ASP A 40 -2.23 7.72 -7.41
N TYR A 41 -2.20 7.40 -6.15
CA TYR A 41 -2.41 6.05 -5.65
C TYR A 41 -3.66 6.07 -4.77
N ASN A 42 -4.70 5.34 -5.16
CA ASN A 42 -5.96 5.32 -4.44
C ASN A 42 -6.20 3.94 -3.86
N LEU A 43 -6.45 3.88 -2.57
CA LEU A 43 -6.73 2.63 -1.86
C LEU A 43 -8.03 2.80 -1.09
N LYS A 44 -9.03 1.98 -1.41
CA LYS A 44 -10.31 2.00 -0.73
C LYS A 44 -10.60 0.63 -0.16
N VAL A 45 -10.88 0.57 1.14
CA VAL A 45 -11.12 -0.67 1.85
C VAL A 45 -12.51 -0.62 2.47
N GLY A 46 -13.39 -1.54 2.09
CA GLY A 46 -14.75 -1.57 2.62
C GLY A 46 -14.85 -2.15 4.02
N GLY A 47 -13.86 -2.92 4.42
CA GLY A 47 -13.78 -3.48 5.76
C GLY A 47 -12.63 -2.90 6.53
N ASN A 48 -11.82 -3.75 7.11
CA ASN A 48 -10.65 -3.34 7.89
C ASN A 48 -9.39 -3.36 7.06
N MET A 49 -8.48 -2.45 7.35
CA MET A 49 -7.16 -2.47 6.78
C MET A 49 -6.15 -2.76 7.88
N THR A 50 -5.33 -3.79 7.66
CA THR A 50 -4.32 -4.21 8.62
C THR A 50 -2.94 -4.14 7.98
N VAL A 51 -2.01 -3.49 8.65
CA VAL A 51 -0.63 -3.38 8.18
C VAL A 51 0.29 -3.90 9.28
N ASN A 52 1.04 -4.96 8.97
CA ASN A 52 2.03 -5.52 9.89
C ASN A 52 3.41 -5.42 9.27
N VAL A 53 4.33 -4.80 9.96
CA VAL A 53 5.69 -4.61 9.50
C VAL A 53 6.65 -5.06 10.60
N ALA A 54 7.47 -6.08 10.31
CA ALA A 54 8.41 -6.60 11.29
C ALA A 54 9.57 -5.64 11.54
N GLY A 55 9.92 -4.87 10.55
CA GLY A 55 10.98 -3.86 10.67
C GLY A 55 10.41 -2.48 10.94
N SER A 56 10.74 -1.54 10.09
CA SER A 56 10.35 -0.15 10.26
C SER A 56 9.38 0.29 9.18
N VAL A 57 8.54 1.24 9.51
CA VAL A 57 7.70 1.94 8.54
C VAL A 57 8.23 3.35 8.39
N SER A 58 8.53 3.74 7.16
CA SER A 58 8.97 5.08 6.85
C SER A 58 7.96 5.73 5.91
N GLU A 59 7.52 6.91 6.27
CA GLU A 59 6.55 7.64 5.47
C GLU A 59 7.04 9.06 5.29
N THR A 60 7.18 9.49 4.04
CA THR A 60 7.62 10.85 3.72
C THR A 60 6.56 11.52 2.86
N VAL A 61 6.09 12.65 3.29
CA VAL A 61 5.07 13.42 2.59
C VAL A 61 5.60 14.84 2.40
N GLU A 62 5.79 15.27 1.15
CA GLU A 62 6.32 16.61 0.88
C GLU A 62 5.27 17.69 1.09
N GLY A 63 4.00 17.37 0.88
CA GLY A 63 2.92 18.30 1.13
C GLY A 63 2.34 18.08 2.52
N SER A 64 1.03 17.98 2.60
CA SER A 64 0.32 17.79 3.85
C SER A 64 -0.14 16.36 4.03
N LYS A 65 -0.15 15.92 5.24
CA LYS A 65 -0.72 14.62 5.60
C LYS A 65 -1.96 14.86 6.44
N THR A 66 -3.08 14.32 6.00
CA THR A 66 -4.36 14.48 6.69
C THR A 66 -4.86 13.12 7.15
N SER A 67 -5.23 13.04 8.41
CA SER A 67 -5.81 11.83 8.98
C SER A 67 -7.12 12.19 9.65
N ASN A 68 -8.23 11.64 9.15
CA ASN A 68 -9.55 11.85 9.73
C ASN A 68 -10.06 10.55 10.29
N THR A 69 -10.38 10.53 11.55
CA THR A 69 -10.82 9.34 12.25
C THR A 69 -12.05 9.70 13.07
N THR A 70 -13.14 8.96 12.88
CA THR A 70 -14.35 9.18 13.67
C THR A 70 -14.20 8.66 15.08
N GLY A 71 -13.55 7.53 15.24
CA GLY A 71 -13.30 6.94 16.55
C GLY A 71 -12.03 7.49 17.18
N ALA A 72 -11.32 6.64 17.88
CA ALA A 72 -10.09 7.04 18.55
C ALA A 72 -8.88 6.82 17.64
N VAL A 73 -7.87 7.66 17.81
CA VAL A 73 -6.55 7.45 17.23
C VAL A 73 -5.61 7.08 18.34
N ILE A 74 -4.98 5.93 18.25
CA ILE A 74 -4.10 5.42 19.28
C ILE A 74 -2.69 5.28 18.72
N HIS A 75 -1.75 5.99 19.31
CA HIS A 75 -0.32 5.87 19.01
C HIS A 75 0.40 5.39 20.26
N ARG A 76 1.14 4.30 20.10
CA ARG A 76 1.91 3.75 21.23
C ARG A 76 3.33 3.54 20.77
N GLY A 77 4.26 3.95 21.59
CA GLY A 77 5.68 3.77 21.33
C GLY A 77 6.45 4.22 22.55
N GLN A 78 7.76 3.95 22.53
CA GLN A 78 8.61 4.45 23.60
C GLN A 78 8.68 5.97 23.59
N THR A 79 8.72 6.52 22.38
CA THR A 79 8.80 7.97 22.18
C THR A 79 7.89 8.34 21.04
N ILE A 80 7.13 9.40 21.21
CA ILE A 80 6.31 9.97 20.17
C ILE A 80 6.75 11.42 19.99
N ASP A 81 7.37 11.71 18.84
CA ASP A 81 7.80 13.05 18.49
C ASP A 81 6.83 13.65 17.50
N LEU A 82 6.14 14.69 17.90
CA LEU A 82 5.16 15.33 17.05
C LEU A 82 5.70 16.58 16.39
N ASN A 83 6.65 17.24 17.03
CA ASN A 83 7.17 18.48 16.50
C ASN A 83 8.51 18.81 17.16
N PRO A 84 9.56 18.97 16.38
CA PRO A 84 10.86 19.37 16.93
C PRO A 84 10.88 20.79 17.47
#